data_1b48ca61e3f0ba7b3819c15e674688ea
#
_entry.id   1b48ca61e3f0ba7b3819c15e674688ea
#
_cell.length_a   1.000
_cell.length_b   1.000
_cell.length_c   1.000
_cell.angle_alpha   90.00
_cell.angle_beta   90.00
_cell.angle_gamma   90.00
#
_symmetry.space_group_name_H-M   'P 1'
#
loop_
_entity.id
_entity.type
_entity.pdbx_description
1 polymer ?
#
loop_
_entity_poly.entity_id
_entity_poly.type
_entity_poly.pdbx_seq_one_letter_code
_entity_poly.pdbx_strand_id
1 'polypeptide(L)'
;MTTESASSLRHRLRGFVFAAPWNLLLLTAGALLVAFAVKSVAVPHGLLTGGVSGLALLCYYLLPTLDPGIWYFLLNVPIMLLGLKLVSRRFVLYSLYGMAATSLFIDRITYVLPVADPWLAVIACGVALGAGIGVALRSLGSTGGADILAVIVRERYSMPIGRFEFLFNLGVFALGLAFLKLEAVLYSVAMNFLVSWVADACLSLFSERRMALVISQHPEAIVQAVLNTLGRGATVLDARGGWSGEDRKVVLTMLNNLEMKRLEELIYNIDPDAFTIMGSGFHVLGQGFSKRKVY
;
A
#
# COMPACT_ATOMS: atom_id res chain seq x y z
N MET A 1 33.11 -16.68 3.75
CA MET A 1 31.86 -16.76 4.56
C MET A 1 30.75 -16.28 3.66
N THR A 2 30.10 -16.97 3.18
CA THR A 2 29.50 -18.04 2.42
C THR A 2 28.11 -17.61 1.94
N THR A 3 27.94 -17.61 0.63
CA THR A 3 26.68 -17.36 -0.11
C THR A 3 25.49 -18.18 0.43
N GLU A 4 25.72 -19.30 1.07
CA GLU A 4 24.72 -20.15 1.73
C GLU A 4 24.06 -19.50 2.95
N SER A 5 24.79 -18.71 3.75
CA SER A 5 24.22 -18.04 4.92
C SER A 5 23.25 -16.92 4.53
N ALA A 6 23.55 -16.20 3.46
CA ALA A 6 22.68 -15.14 2.94
C ALA A 6 21.39 -15.68 2.28
N SER A 7 21.48 -16.85 1.63
CA SER A 7 20.32 -17.52 1.04
C SER A 7 19.39 -18.11 2.10
N SER A 8 19.95 -18.70 3.16
CA SER A 8 19.19 -19.25 4.29
C SER A 8 18.49 -18.15 5.10
N LEU A 9 19.16 -17.01 5.30
CA LEU A 9 18.57 -15.84 5.98
C LEU A 9 17.41 -15.25 5.17
N ARG A 10 17.57 -15.15 3.85
CA ARG A 10 16.50 -14.68 2.93
C ARG A 10 15.31 -15.65 2.90
N HIS A 11 15.56 -16.95 2.98
CA HIS A 11 14.48 -17.96 3.03
C HIS A 11 13.73 -17.90 4.36
N ARG A 12 14.41 -17.68 5.48
CA ARG A 12 13.82 -17.48 6.82
C ARG A 12 13.03 -16.16 6.89
N LEU A 13 13.56 -15.07 6.36
CA LEU A 13 12.86 -13.78 6.30
C LEU A 13 11.61 -13.82 5.41
N ARG A 14 11.66 -14.57 4.30
CA ARG A 14 10.48 -14.81 3.45
C ARG A 14 9.41 -15.64 4.17
N GLY A 15 9.79 -16.67 4.93
CA GLY A 15 8.86 -17.42 5.76
C GLY A 15 8.20 -16.54 6.83
N PHE A 16 8.94 -15.58 7.40
CA PHE A 16 8.46 -14.67 8.43
C PHE A 16 7.42 -13.67 7.89
N VAL A 17 7.62 -13.11 6.70
CA VAL A 17 6.66 -12.17 6.05
C VAL A 17 5.30 -12.83 5.76
N PHE A 18 5.27 -14.15 5.53
CA PHE A 18 4.03 -14.91 5.39
C PHE A 18 3.55 -15.54 6.70
N ALA A 19 4.29 -15.37 7.80
CA ALA A 19 3.92 -15.86 9.11
C ALA A 19 2.70 -15.11 9.66
N ALA A 20 1.80 -15.82 10.31
CA ALA A 20 0.61 -15.22 10.91
C ALA A 20 0.93 -14.08 11.89
N PRO A 21 1.93 -14.18 12.80
CA PRO A 21 2.22 -13.11 13.75
C PRO A 21 2.66 -11.80 13.08
N TRP A 22 3.39 -11.85 11.97
CA TRP A 22 3.79 -10.65 11.23
C TRP A 22 2.60 -9.93 10.61
N ASN A 23 1.68 -10.68 9.99
CA ASN A 23 0.47 -10.11 9.42
C ASN A 23 -0.45 -9.52 10.49
N LEU A 24 -0.60 -10.18 11.63
CA LEU A 24 -1.36 -9.68 12.77
C LEU A 24 -0.75 -8.39 13.35
N LEU A 25 0.58 -8.33 13.46
CA LEU A 25 1.28 -7.13 13.93
C LEU A 25 1.04 -5.94 13.00
N LEU A 26 1.16 -6.14 11.68
CA LEU A 26 0.89 -5.09 10.69
C LEU A 26 -0.58 -4.62 10.75
N LEU A 27 -1.52 -5.55 10.86
CA LEU A 27 -2.94 -5.22 11.00
C LEU A 27 -3.23 -4.46 12.28
N THR A 28 -2.64 -4.87 13.41
CA THR A 28 -2.80 -4.18 14.69
C THR A 28 -2.22 -2.77 14.66
N ALA A 29 -1.01 -2.61 14.12
CA ALA A 29 -0.38 -1.29 13.98
C ALA A 29 -1.19 -0.39 13.02
N GLY A 30 -1.63 -0.92 11.89
CA GLY A 30 -2.49 -0.21 10.94
C GLY A 30 -3.82 0.18 11.57
N ALA A 31 -4.49 -0.74 12.25
CA ALA A 31 -5.75 -0.51 12.95
C ALA A 31 -5.64 0.59 14.01
N LEU A 32 -4.53 0.60 14.77
CA LEU A 32 -4.28 1.63 15.79
C LEU A 32 -4.12 3.02 15.16
N LEU A 33 -3.36 3.13 14.06
CA LEU A 33 -3.19 4.40 13.33
C LEU A 33 -4.50 4.90 12.73
N VAL A 34 -5.28 4.00 12.11
CA VAL A 34 -6.61 4.31 11.58
C VAL A 34 -7.54 4.79 12.69
N ALA A 35 -7.61 4.06 13.80
CA ALA A 35 -8.45 4.41 14.92
C ALA A 35 -8.04 5.75 15.55
N PHE A 36 -6.76 6.00 15.71
CA PHE A 36 -6.23 7.28 16.17
C PHE A 36 -6.66 8.42 15.25
N ALA A 37 -6.45 8.28 13.93
CA ALA A 37 -6.84 9.29 12.96
C ALA A 37 -8.34 9.60 13.02
N VAL A 38 -9.17 8.57 13.10
CA VAL A 38 -10.63 8.70 13.14
C VAL A 38 -11.06 9.36 14.45
N LYS A 39 -10.71 8.79 15.61
CA LYS A 39 -11.25 9.22 16.90
C LYS A 39 -10.62 10.48 17.44
N SER A 40 -9.29 10.63 17.27
CA SER A 40 -8.54 11.76 17.85
C SER A 40 -8.56 13.01 16.96
N VAL A 41 -8.83 12.85 15.64
CA VAL A 41 -8.76 13.96 14.70
C VAL A 41 -10.04 14.13 13.90
N ALA A 42 -10.51 13.11 13.16
CA ALA A 42 -11.67 13.27 12.27
C ALA A 42 -12.95 13.59 13.02
N VAL A 43 -13.27 12.84 14.08
CA VAL A 43 -14.49 13.03 14.87
C VAL A 43 -14.58 14.44 15.47
N PRO A 44 -13.54 14.97 16.16
CA PRO A 44 -13.61 16.31 16.76
C PRO A 44 -13.79 17.44 15.74
N HIS A 45 -13.33 17.27 14.51
CA HIS A 45 -13.40 18.27 13.45
C HIS A 45 -14.59 18.05 12.49
N GLY A 46 -15.45 17.06 12.73
CA GLY A 46 -16.58 16.75 11.86
C GLY A 46 -16.18 16.31 10.46
N LEU A 47 -14.97 15.74 10.29
CA LEU A 47 -14.46 15.27 9.01
C LEU A 47 -15.04 13.90 8.66
N LEU A 48 -15.29 13.66 7.37
CA LEU A 48 -15.65 12.36 6.84
C LEU A 48 -14.42 11.67 6.24
N THR A 49 -14.19 10.44 6.64
CA THR A 49 -13.22 9.58 5.95
C THR A 49 -13.82 9.01 4.66
N GLY A 50 -12.98 8.40 3.83
CA GLY A 50 -13.47 7.62 2.68
C GLY A 50 -14.02 6.25 3.09
N GLY A 51 -14.63 5.56 2.14
CA GLY A 51 -15.06 4.18 2.32
C GLY A 51 -16.19 3.99 3.32
N VAL A 52 -16.25 2.76 3.86
CA VAL A 52 -17.27 2.40 4.87
C VAL A 52 -17.04 3.11 6.19
N SER A 53 -15.80 3.50 6.51
CA SER A 53 -15.52 4.33 7.68
C SER A 53 -16.15 5.72 7.58
N GLY A 54 -16.21 6.29 6.37
CA GLY A 54 -16.94 7.55 6.12
C GLY A 54 -18.44 7.40 6.33
N LEU A 55 -19.04 6.32 5.87
CA LEU A 55 -20.45 6.02 6.15
C LEU A 55 -20.69 5.83 7.65
N ALA A 56 -19.79 5.16 8.36
CA ALA A 56 -19.89 4.99 9.81
C ALA A 56 -19.85 6.32 10.57
N LEU A 57 -18.94 7.23 10.15
CA LEU A 57 -18.89 8.58 10.72
C LEU A 57 -20.14 9.39 10.39
N LEU A 58 -20.64 9.29 9.17
CA LEU A 58 -21.90 9.95 8.79
C LEU A 58 -23.06 9.46 9.67
N CYS A 59 -23.18 8.13 9.85
CA CYS A 59 -24.17 7.57 10.77
C CYS A 59 -24.00 8.09 12.20
N TYR A 60 -22.78 8.17 12.69
CA TYR A 60 -22.49 8.70 14.02
C TYR A 60 -22.87 10.18 14.16
N TYR A 61 -22.60 11.02 13.15
CA TYR A 61 -22.97 12.44 13.19
C TYR A 61 -24.48 12.67 13.13
N LEU A 62 -25.22 11.79 12.44
CA LEU A 62 -26.66 11.88 12.32
C LEU A 62 -27.38 11.23 13.51
N LEU A 63 -26.85 10.13 14.00
CA LEU A 63 -27.43 9.30 15.07
C LEU A 63 -26.37 8.97 16.12
N PRO A 64 -26.09 9.88 17.06
CA PRO A 64 -25.03 9.69 18.06
C PRO A 64 -25.47 8.74 19.19
N THR A 65 -26.24 7.70 18.85
CA THR A 65 -26.72 6.66 19.79
C THR A 65 -25.68 5.59 20.07
N LEU A 66 -24.77 5.37 19.10
CA LEU A 66 -23.70 4.38 19.17
C LEU A 66 -22.38 5.05 18.85
N ASP A 67 -21.28 4.54 19.42
CA ASP A 67 -19.94 5.02 19.13
C ASP A 67 -19.52 4.76 17.67
N PRO A 68 -18.61 5.58 17.09
CA PRO A 68 -18.19 5.43 15.71
C PRO A 68 -17.62 4.06 15.36
N GLY A 69 -16.94 3.41 16.31
CA GLY A 69 -16.40 2.07 16.12
C GLY A 69 -17.50 1.01 16.01
N ILE A 70 -18.60 1.15 16.76
CA ILE A 70 -19.75 0.23 16.67
C ILE A 70 -20.42 0.39 15.30
N TRP A 71 -20.65 1.63 14.84
CA TRP A 71 -21.16 1.88 13.49
C TRP A 71 -20.27 1.29 12.41
N TYR A 72 -18.95 1.47 12.56
CA TYR A 72 -17.97 0.90 11.66
C TYR A 72 -18.06 -0.63 11.62
N PHE A 73 -18.16 -1.28 12.77
CA PHE A 73 -18.32 -2.73 12.86
C PHE A 73 -19.59 -3.21 12.16
N LEU A 74 -20.73 -2.63 12.50
CA LEU A 74 -22.05 -3.02 11.99
C LEU A 74 -22.13 -2.91 10.46
N LEU A 75 -21.63 -1.82 9.89
CA LEU A 75 -21.63 -1.61 8.43
C LEU A 75 -20.68 -2.55 7.69
N ASN A 76 -19.63 -3.03 8.35
CA ASN A 76 -18.69 -3.97 7.76
C ASN A 76 -19.14 -5.43 7.84
N VAL A 77 -20.01 -5.83 8.78
CA VAL A 77 -20.48 -7.21 8.92
C VAL A 77 -21.06 -7.76 7.61
N PRO A 78 -22.03 -7.09 6.93
CA PRO A 78 -22.57 -7.60 5.68
C PRO A 78 -21.50 -7.72 4.58
N ILE A 79 -20.54 -6.81 4.55
CA ILE A 79 -19.42 -6.84 3.58
C ILE A 79 -18.52 -8.04 3.83
N MET A 80 -18.23 -8.34 5.10
CA MET A 80 -17.44 -9.52 5.50
C MET A 80 -18.17 -10.82 5.11
N LEU A 81 -19.47 -10.89 5.31
CA LEU A 81 -20.28 -12.06 4.91
C LEU A 81 -20.27 -12.28 3.39
N LEU A 82 -20.33 -11.20 2.61
CA LEU A 82 -20.15 -11.27 1.15
C LEU A 82 -18.72 -11.71 0.79
N GLY A 83 -17.71 -11.16 1.46
CA GLY A 83 -16.32 -11.52 1.25
C GLY A 83 -16.02 -12.99 1.50
N LEU A 84 -16.64 -13.62 2.51
CA LEU A 84 -16.49 -15.05 2.80
C LEU A 84 -16.94 -15.97 1.64
N LYS A 85 -17.86 -15.49 0.81
CA LYS A 85 -18.38 -16.24 -0.35
C LYS A 85 -17.60 -15.97 -1.63
N LEU A 86 -17.03 -14.77 -1.78
CA LEU A 86 -16.54 -14.26 -3.05
C LEU A 86 -15.03 -14.04 -3.10
N VAL A 87 -14.36 -14.05 -1.94
CA VAL A 87 -12.91 -13.80 -1.83
C VAL A 87 -12.24 -14.95 -1.04
N SER A 88 -10.93 -15.02 -1.01
CA SER A 88 -10.23 -16.08 -0.30
C SER A 88 -10.50 -16.03 1.22
N ARG A 89 -10.78 -17.20 1.82
CA ARG A 89 -11.04 -17.31 3.27
C ARG A 89 -9.92 -16.72 4.12
N ARG A 90 -8.68 -16.86 3.66
CA ARG A 90 -7.52 -16.35 4.39
C ARG A 90 -7.51 -14.83 4.46
N PHE A 91 -7.79 -14.16 3.33
CA PHE A 91 -7.90 -12.70 3.29
C PHE A 91 -9.02 -12.19 4.21
N VAL A 92 -10.19 -12.84 4.15
CA VAL A 92 -11.35 -12.43 4.96
C VAL A 92 -11.12 -12.62 6.45
N LEU A 93 -10.46 -13.71 6.88
CA LEU A 93 -10.14 -13.93 8.29
C LEU A 93 -9.18 -12.86 8.84
N TYR A 94 -8.14 -12.51 8.10
CA TYR A 94 -7.24 -11.41 8.49
C TYR A 94 -7.98 -10.06 8.50
N SER A 95 -8.84 -9.82 7.51
CA SER A 95 -9.63 -8.59 7.46
C SER A 95 -10.67 -8.51 8.57
N LEU A 96 -11.27 -9.62 8.97
CA LEU A 96 -12.16 -9.70 10.14
C LEU A 96 -11.42 -9.30 11.43
N TYR A 97 -10.20 -9.80 11.60
CA TYR A 97 -9.35 -9.38 12.71
C TYR A 97 -9.01 -7.88 12.63
N GLY A 98 -8.58 -7.38 11.46
CA GLY A 98 -8.25 -5.97 11.27
C GLY A 98 -9.44 -5.05 11.55
N MET A 99 -10.62 -5.40 11.04
CA MET A 99 -11.89 -4.70 11.28
C MET A 99 -12.25 -4.66 12.77
N ALA A 100 -12.21 -5.81 13.45
CA ALA A 100 -12.54 -5.89 14.87
C ALA A 100 -11.55 -5.09 15.74
N ALA A 101 -10.25 -5.15 15.42
CA ALA A 101 -9.22 -4.36 16.10
C ALA A 101 -9.43 -2.85 15.88
N THR A 102 -9.71 -2.43 14.62
CA THR A 102 -9.99 -1.02 14.31
C THR A 102 -11.21 -0.50 15.08
N SER A 103 -12.32 -1.24 15.04
CA SER A 103 -13.54 -0.91 15.79
C SER A 103 -13.26 -0.74 17.27
N LEU A 104 -12.60 -1.73 17.88
CA LEU A 104 -12.27 -1.70 19.30
C LEU A 104 -11.37 -0.50 19.67
N PHE A 105 -10.36 -0.21 18.84
CA PHE A 105 -9.46 0.92 19.10
C PHE A 105 -10.17 2.27 18.95
N ILE A 106 -11.06 2.43 17.95
CA ILE A 106 -11.87 3.65 17.81
C ILE A 106 -12.66 3.94 19.08
N ASP A 107 -13.26 2.92 19.68
CA ASP A 107 -14.08 3.11 20.90
C ASP A 107 -13.24 3.28 22.16
N ARG A 108 -12.01 2.74 22.20
CA ARG A 108 -11.12 2.83 23.38
C ARG A 108 -10.27 4.09 23.42
N ILE A 109 -10.00 4.72 22.28
CA ILE A 109 -9.23 5.96 22.23
C ILE A 109 -10.12 7.11 22.69
N THR A 110 -9.70 7.77 23.78
CA THR A 110 -10.34 8.97 24.33
C THR A 110 -9.54 10.23 24.09
N TYR A 111 -8.29 10.08 23.68
CA TYR A 111 -7.40 11.20 23.42
C TYR A 111 -7.84 11.98 22.18
N VAL A 112 -7.98 13.29 22.31
CA VAL A 112 -8.24 14.24 21.22
C VAL A 112 -6.97 15.01 20.94
N LEU A 113 -6.55 15.06 19.69
CA LEU A 113 -5.38 15.83 19.31
C LEU A 113 -5.70 17.34 19.42
N PRO A 114 -4.92 18.13 20.20
CA PRO A 114 -5.22 19.55 20.43
C PRO A 114 -4.82 20.42 19.24
N VAL A 115 -5.46 20.19 18.09
CA VAL A 115 -5.28 20.97 16.85
C VAL A 115 -6.56 21.75 16.61
N ALA A 116 -6.48 23.08 16.61
CA ALA A 116 -7.63 23.94 16.36
C ALA A 116 -7.83 24.29 14.88
N ASP A 117 -6.74 24.33 14.12
CA ASP A 117 -6.79 24.68 12.69
C ASP A 117 -7.29 23.50 11.85
N PRO A 118 -8.36 23.69 11.04
CA PRO A 118 -8.93 22.63 10.23
C PRO A 118 -7.94 22.05 9.18
N TRP A 119 -7.06 22.87 8.61
CA TRP A 119 -6.07 22.38 7.64
C TRP A 119 -5.01 21.50 8.30
N LEU A 120 -4.55 21.88 9.49
CA LEU A 120 -3.63 21.04 10.26
C LEU A 120 -4.30 19.71 10.66
N ALA A 121 -5.59 19.75 10.99
CA ALA A 121 -6.37 18.55 11.25
C ALA A 121 -6.48 17.65 10.00
N VAL A 122 -6.74 18.23 8.82
CA VAL A 122 -6.76 17.52 7.52
C VAL A 122 -5.43 16.83 7.26
N ILE A 123 -4.31 17.53 7.46
CA ILE A 123 -2.98 16.97 7.26
C ILE A 123 -2.69 15.84 8.27
N ALA A 124 -2.90 16.11 9.55
CA ALA A 124 -2.63 15.12 10.61
C ALA A 124 -3.48 13.85 10.43
N CYS A 125 -4.78 14.01 10.16
CA CYS A 125 -5.69 12.91 9.92
C CYS A 125 -5.32 12.15 8.64
N GLY A 126 -5.08 12.87 7.53
CA GLY A 126 -4.76 12.29 6.24
C GLY A 126 -3.47 11.46 6.27
N VAL A 127 -2.45 11.97 6.93
CA VAL A 127 -1.16 11.23 7.09
C VAL A 127 -1.33 10.01 7.98
N ALA A 128 -1.96 10.15 9.15
CA ALA A 128 -2.13 9.04 10.09
C ALA A 128 -3.03 7.94 9.52
N LEU A 129 -4.16 8.33 8.89
CA LEU A 129 -5.10 7.40 8.27
C LEU A 129 -4.48 6.69 7.06
N GLY A 130 -3.81 7.44 6.17
CA GLY A 130 -3.13 6.88 5.00
C GLY A 130 -1.99 5.94 5.37
N ALA A 131 -1.17 6.30 6.35
CA ALA A 131 -0.13 5.43 6.88
C ALA A 131 -0.72 4.14 7.49
N GLY A 132 -1.81 4.26 8.27
CA GLY A 132 -2.51 3.13 8.87
C GLY A 132 -3.05 2.15 7.82
N ILE A 133 -3.73 2.65 6.79
CA ILE A 133 -4.23 1.87 5.66
C ILE A 133 -3.06 1.23 4.90
N GLY A 134 -2.02 2.00 4.57
CA GLY A 134 -0.86 1.51 3.84
C GLY A 134 -0.11 0.40 4.59
N VAL A 135 0.04 0.52 5.91
CA VAL A 135 0.65 -0.53 6.76
C VAL A 135 -0.23 -1.78 6.82
N ALA A 136 -1.55 -1.62 6.99
CA ALA A 136 -2.49 -2.74 7.02
C ALA A 136 -2.53 -3.51 5.70
N LEU A 137 -2.57 -2.83 4.57
CA LEU A 137 -2.59 -3.43 3.22
C LEU A 137 -1.30 -4.17 2.85
N ARG A 138 -0.21 -3.97 3.60
CA ARG A 138 1.00 -4.80 3.47
C ARG A 138 0.84 -6.20 4.04
N SER A 139 -0.11 -6.40 4.92
CA SER A 139 -0.50 -7.73 5.41
C SER A 139 -1.27 -8.52 4.33
N LEU A 140 -1.76 -9.68 4.70
CA LEU A 140 -2.65 -10.50 3.86
C LEU A 140 -4.14 -10.19 4.10
N GLY A 141 -4.46 -9.05 4.71
CA GLY A 141 -5.81 -8.59 5.01
C GLY A 141 -5.94 -7.08 4.86
N SER A 142 -7.07 -6.54 5.29
CA SER A 142 -7.39 -5.12 5.36
C SER A 142 -7.93 -4.77 6.75
N THR A 143 -7.95 -3.50 7.09
CA THR A 143 -8.67 -3.02 8.28
C THR A 143 -10.19 -3.10 8.13
N GLY A 144 -10.70 -3.53 6.98
CA GLY A 144 -12.13 -3.59 6.65
C GLY A 144 -12.52 -2.44 5.72
N GLY A 145 -13.81 -2.39 5.40
CA GLY A 145 -14.36 -1.29 4.61
C GLY A 145 -14.47 -1.58 3.11
N ALA A 146 -14.37 -0.53 2.32
CA ALA A 146 -14.57 -0.57 0.87
C ALA A 146 -13.55 -1.45 0.14
N ASP A 147 -12.38 -1.70 0.73
CA ASP A 147 -11.31 -2.54 0.15
C ASP A 147 -11.82 -3.93 -0.27
N ILE A 148 -12.65 -4.55 0.58
CA ILE A 148 -13.21 -5.89 0.29
C ILE A 148 -14.18 -5.81 -0.87
N LEU A 149 -15.02 -4.78 -0.89
CA LEU A 149 -15.93 -4.53 -2.02
C LEU A 149 -15.14 -4.26 -3.30
N ALA A 150 -14.06 -3.49 -3.21
CA ALA A 150 -13.19 -3.20 -4.35
C ALA A 150 -12.57 -4.47 -4.94
N VAL A 151 -12.11 -5.39 -4.08
CA VAL A 151 -11.59 -6.70 -4.51
C VAL A 151 -12.69 -7.52 -5.19
N ILE A 152 -13.88 -7.61 -4.61
CA ILE A 152 -15.02 -8.33 -5.19
C ILE A 152 -15.40 -7.78 -6.57
N VAL A 153 -15.51 -6.46 -6.68
CA VAL A 153 -15.86 -5.77 -7.93
C VAL A 153 -14.77 -5.97 -9.00
N ARG A 154 -13.51 -5.94 -8.59
CA ARG A 154 -12.39 -6.22 -9.48
C ARG A 154 -12.45 -7.65 -10.04
N GLU A 155 -12.69 -8.64 -9.18
CA GLU A 155 -12.74 -10.05 -9.62
C GLU A 155 -13.93 -10.35 -10.52
N ARG A 156 -15.07 -9.73 -10.25
CA ARG A 156 -16.31 -10.03 -10.96
C ARG A 156 -16.55 -9.17 -12.20
N TYR A 157 -16.11 -7.91 -12.17
CA TYR A 157 -16.39 -6.93 -13.24
C TYR A 157 -15.11 -6.35 -13.87
N SER A 158 -13.92 -6.84 -13.48
CA SER A 158 -12.63 -6.36 -13.97
C SER A 158 -12.42 -4.85 -13.80
N MET A 159 -13.16 -4.22 -12.87
CA MET A 159 -13.02 -2.79 -12.58
C MET A 159 -11.77 -2.55 -11.74
N PRO A 160 -10.90 -1.59 -12.10
CA PRO A 160 -9.75 -1.20 -11.26
C PRO A 160 -10.19 -0.77 -9.86
N ILE A 161 -9.47 -1.23 -8.83
CA ILE A 161 -9.76 -0.94 -7.41
C ILE A 161 -9.90 0.57 -7.18
N GLY A 162 -8.95 1.38 -7.64
CA GLY A 162 -8.98 2.82 -7.45
C GLY A 162 -10.18 3.51 -8.11
N ARG A 163 -10.68 2.98 -9.24
CA ARG A 163 -11.90 3.51 -9.86
C ARG A 163 -13.15 3.21 -9.02
N PHE A 164 -13.24 2.02 -8.46
CA PHE A 164 -14.32 1.66 -7.55
C PHE A 164 -14.29 2.54 -6.29
N GLU A 165 -13.12 2.65 -5.65
CA GLU A 165 -12.95 3.47 -4.44
C GLU A 165 -13.28 4.94 -4.68
N PHE A 166 -12.85 5.47 -5.83
CA PHE A 166 -13.20 6.86 -6.21
C PHE A 166 -14.71 7.05 -6.30
N LEU A 167 -15.42 6.17 -7.03
CA LEU A 167 -16.87 6.25 -7.18
C LEU A 167 -17.60 6.06 -5.85
N PHE A 168 -17.13 5.12 -5.02
CA PHE A 168 -17.68 4.87 -3.70
C PHE A 168 -17.53 6.09 -2.79
N ASN A 169 -16.33 6.68 -2.75
CA ASN A 169 -16.05 7.88 -1.97
C ASN A 169 -16.83 9.08 -2.46
N LEU A 170 -16.99 9.23 -3.78
CA LEU A 170 -17.84 10.27 -4.36
C LEU A 170 -19.29 10.15 -3.83
N GLY A 171 -19.83 8.94 -3.76
CA GLY A 171 -21.15 8.67 -3.18
C GLY A 171 -21.21 9.05 -1.69
N VAL A 172 -20.19 8.67 -0.90
CA VAL A 172 -20.11 9.02 0.52
C VAL A 172 -20.07 10.53 0.73
N PHE A 173 -19.26 11.25 -0.03
CA PHE A 173 -19.17 12.72 0.08
C PHE A 173 -20.43 13.42 -0.43
N ALA A 174 -21.08 12.90 -1.48
CA ALA A 174 -22.37 13.42 -1.94
C ALA A 174 -23.46 13.26 -0.89
N LEU A 175 -23.51 12.12 -0.20
CA LEU A 175 -24.38 11.94 0.97
C LEU A 175 -24.00 12.88 2.10
N GLY A 176 -22.71 13.09 2.35
CA GLY A 176 -22.21 14.03 3.34
C GLY A 176 -22.70 15.46 3.07
N LEU A 177 -22.74 15.90 1.82
CA LEU A 177 -23.23 17.24 1.44
C LEU A 177 -24.72 17.44 1.76
N ALA A 178 -25.52 16.38 1.82
CA ALA A 178 -26.93 16.48 2.19
C ALA A 178 -27.15 16.77 3.69
N PHE A 179 -26.15 16.47 4.55
CA PHE A 179 -26.33 16.49 6.00
C PHE A 179 -25.29 17.35 6.73
N LEU A 180 -24.13 17.59 6.12
CA LEU A 180 -23.03 18.34 6.74
C LEU A 180 -22.78 19.67 6.01
N LYS A 181 -22.05 20.56 6.67
CA LYS A 181 -21.63 21.82 6.06
C LYS A 181 -20.68 21.57 4.89
N LEU A 182 -20.82 22.36 3.83
CA LEU A 182 -19.99 22.27 2.63
C LEU A 182 -18.49 22.30 2.96
N GLU A 183 -18.08 23.19 3.87
CA GLU A 183 -16.68 23.30 4.26
C GLU A 183 -16.13 21.99 4.85
N ALA A 184 -16.90 21.32 5.73
CA ALA A 184 -16.49 20.05 6.33
C ALA A 184 -16.32 18.94 5.28
N VAL A 185 -17.19 18.92 4.26
CA VAL A 185 -17.09 17.97 3.16
C VAL A 185 -15.89 18.28 2.26
N LEU A 186 -15.62 19.57 1.95
CA LEU A 186 -14.45 19.97 1.17
C LEU A 186 -13.14 19.61 1.89
N TYR A 187 -13.03 19.86 3.21
CA TYR A 187 -11.90 19.41 4.02
C TYR A 187 -11.76 17.89 4.01
N SER A 188 -12.88 17.16 4.03
CA SER A 188 -12.88 15.70 3.96
C SER A 188 -12.38 15.16 2.63
N VAL A 189 -12.75 15.81 1.52
CA VAL A 189 -12.23 15.48 0.18
C VAL A 189 -10.73 15.72 0.09
N ALA A 190 -10.24 16.86 0.58
CA ALA A 190 -8.81 17.19 0.63
C ALA A 190 -8.04 16.17 1.51
N MET A 191 -8.61 15.84 2.67
CA MET A 191 -8.04 14.80 3.55
C MET A 191 -7.96 13.45 2.86
N ASN A 192 -9.02 13.02 2.18
CA ASN A 192 -9.06 11.72 1.50
C ASN A 192 -8.05 11.63 0.33
N PHE A 193 -7.82 12.74 -0.37
CA PHE A 193 -6.73 12.83 -1.34
C PHE A 193 -5.37 12.56 -0.68
N LEU A 194 -5.13 13.18 0.47
CA LEU A 194 -3.89 13.00 1.24
C LEU A 194 -3.76 11.56 1.78
N VAL A 195 -4.87 10.96 2.24
CA VAL A 195 -4.95 9.55 2.65
C VAL A 195 -4.48 8.65 1.53
N SER A 196 -5.02 8.81 0.33
CA SER A 196 -4.67 7.99 -0.83
C SER A 196 -3.19 8.14 -1.19
N TRP A 197 -2.69 9.37 -1.23
CA TRP A 197 -1.29 9.65 -1.54
C TRP A 197 -0.32 9.03 -0.52
N VAL A 198 -0.59 9.16 0.78
CA VAL A 198 0.24 8.57 1.84
C VAL A 198 0.15 7.05 1.85
N ALA A 199 -1.04 6.48 1.64
CA ALA A 199 -1.21 5.03 1.56
C ALA A 199 -0.42 4.44 0.38
N ASP A 200 -0.49 5.05 -0.79
CA ASP A 200 0.31 4.66 -1.96
C ASP A 200 1.81 4.80 -1.70
N ALA A 201 2.25 5.90 -1.08
CA ALA A 201 3.64 6.07 -0.68
C ALA A 201 4.11 4.95 0.27
N CYS A 202 3.31 4.60 1.29
CA CYS A 202 3.61 3.49 2.20
C CYS A 202 3.67 2.12 1.50
N LEU A 203 2.83 1.90 0.50
CA LEU A 203 2.84 0.67 -0.29
C LEU A 203 4.05 0.60 -1.22
N SER A 204 4.39 1.72 -1.88
CA SER A 204 5.46 1.80 -2.87
C SER A 204 6.85 1.73 -2.25
N LEU A 205 7.06 2.28 -1.05
CA LEU A 205 8.37 2.29 -0.36
C LEU A 205 9.09 0.93 -0.34
N PHE A 206 8.33 -0.18 -0.35
CA PHE A 206 8.89 -1.53 -0.24
C PHE A 206 8.51 -2.47 -1.38
N SER A 207 7.65 -2.04 -2.31
CA SER A 207 7.07 -2.89 -3.35
C SER A 207 7.43 -2.49 -4.76
N GLU A 208 7.88 -1.26 -4.96
CA GLU A 208 8.27 -0.80 -6.30
C GLU A 208 9.46 -1.60 -6.80
N ARG A 209 9.27 -2.19 -7.98
CA ARG A 209 10.34 -2.81 -8.75
C ARG A 209 10.72 -1.85 -9.86
N ARG A 210 12.01 -1.65 -9.99
CA ARG A 210 12.59 -0.83 -11.04
C ARG A 210 13.35 -1.73 -11.99
N MET A 211 13.20 -1.48 -13.25
CA MET A 211 13.96 -2.10 -14.30
C MET A 211 15.16 -1.22 -14.61
N ALA A 212 16.33 -1.83 -14.73
CA ALA A 212 17.51 -1.19 -15.29
C ALA A 212 17.91 -1.92 -16.58
N LEU A 213 18.12 -1.14 -17.64
CA LEU A 213 18.74 -1.55 -18.89
C LEU A 213 20.09 -0.83 -18.96
N VAL A 214 21.17 -1.59 -18.96
CA VAL A 214 22.54 -1.04 -18.95
C VAL A 214 23.23 -1.44 -20.25
N ILE A 215 23.62 -0.46 -21.03
CA ILE A 215 24.39 -0.59 -22.27
C ILE A 215 25.82 -0.15 -21.94
N SER A 216 26.78 -1.08 -21.98
CA SER A 216 28.15 -0.84 -21.55
C SER A 216 29.14 -1.60 -22.43
N GLN A 217 30.39 -1.13 -22.41
CA GLN A 217 31.52 -1.84 -23.01
C GLN A 217 31.96 -3.05 -22.17
N HIS A 218 31.56 -3.09 -20.88
CA HIS A 218 31.95 -4.14 -19.92
C HIS A 218 30.73 -4.89 -19.33
N PRO A 219 29.84 -5.49 -20.18
CA PRO A 219 28.59 -6.08 -19.73
C PRO A 219 28.81 -7.25 -18.77
N GLU A 220 29.84 -8.06 -18.98
CA GLU A 220 30.17 -9.21 -18.10
C GLU A 220 30.55 -8.75 -16.68
N ALA A 221 31.34 -7.67 -16.55
CA ALA A 221 31.71 -7.10 -15.25
C ALA A 221 30.48 -6.58 -14.50
N ILE A 222 29.56 -5.93 -15.21
CA ILE A 222 28.30 -5.43 -14.64
C ILE A 222 27.42 -6.61 -14.19
N VAL A 223 27.29 -7.66 -14.99
CA VAL A 223 26.56 -8.88 -14.60
C VAL A 223 27.14 -9.48 -13.33
N GLN A 224 28.46 -9.63 -13.23
CA GLN A 224 29.13 -10.15 -12.03
C GLN A 224 28.89 -9.26 -10.81
N ALA A 225 28.95 -7.95 -10.95
CA ALA A 225 28.66 -7.01 -9.89
C ALA A 225 27.20 -7.12 -9.41
N VAL A 226 26.23 -7.25 -10.32
CA VAL A 226 24.81 -7.44 -9.98
C VAL A 226 24.59 -8.77 -9.22
N LEU A 227 25.21 -9.86 -9.70
CA LEU A 227 25.08 -11.18 -9.08
C LEU A 227 25.74 -11.22 -7.69
N ASN A 228 26.97 -10.73 -7.57
CA ASN A 228 27.79 -10.92 -6.38
C ASN A 228 27.51 -9.86 -5.31
N THR A 229 27.29 -8.59 -5.70
CA THR A 229 27.11 -7.48 -4.75
C THR A 229 25.63 -7.27 -4.40
N LEU A 230 24.74 -7.28 -5.41
CA LEU A 230 23.32 -7.06 -5.20
C LEU A 230 22.55 -8.37 -4.96
N GLY A 231 23.15 -9.50 -5.34
CA GLY A 231 22.53 -10.83 -5.25
C GLY A 231 21.22 -10.92 -6.03
N ARG A 232 21.18 -10.27 -7.20
CA ARG A 232 20.05 -10.23 -8.12
C ARG A 232 20.40 -10.90 -9.42
N GLY A 233 19.37 -11.45 -10.10
CA GLY A 233 19.52 -11.97 -11.44
C GLY A 233 19.72 -10.84 -12.45
N ALA A 234 20.53 -11.13 -13.48
CA ALA A 234 20.67 -10.28 -14.65
C ALA A 234 20.47 -11.11 -15.90
N THR A 235 19.90 -10.50 -16.94
CA THR A 235 19.73 -11.10 -18.26
C THR A 235 20.51 -10.27 -19.27
N VAL A 236 21.33 -10.91 -20.10
CA VAL A 236 22.04 -10.25 -21.18
C VAL A 236 21.22 -10.41 -22.44
N LEU A 237 20.97 -9.28 -23.13
CA LEU A 237 20.28 -9.20 -24.39
C LEU A 237 21.28 -8.77 -25.47
N ASP A 238 21.29 -9.46 -26.60
CA ASP A 238 22.05 -9.02 -27.77
C ASP A 238 21.30 -7.87 -28.45
N ALA A 239 22.02 -6.80 -28.75
CA ALA A 239 21.49 -5.59 -29.34
C ALA A 239 22.46 -5.05 -30.38
N ARG A 240 21.99 -4.16 -31.26
CA ARG A 240 22.82 -3.50 -32.26
C ARG A 240 22.63 -2.00 -32.21
N GLY A 241 23.71 -1.25 -32.19
CA GLY A 241 23.68 0.20 -32.22
C GLY A 241 23.05 0.70 -33.53
N GLY A 242 21.94 1.46 -33.40
CA GLY A 242 21.21 1.93 -34.58
C GLY A 242 22.00 2.90 -35.43
N TRP A 243 22.94 3.64 -34.90
CA TRP A 243 23.78 4.61 -35.60
C TRP A 243 25.15 4.04 -35.94
N SER A 244 25.81 3.36 -34.98
CA SER A 244 27.14 2.78 -35.20
C SER A 244 27.12 1.48 -36.01
N GLY A 245 25.99 0.73 -35.98
CA GLY A 245 25.90 -0.61 -36.54
C GLY A 245 26.66 -1.69 -35.79
N GLU A 246 27.27 -1.34 -34.64
CA GLU A 246 28.04 -2.26 -33.80
C GLU A 246 27.14 -3.18 -32.97
N ASP A 247 27.58 -4.42 -32.81
CA ASP A 247 26.94 -5.35 -31.89
C ASP A 247 27.26 -4.95 -30.44
N ARG A 248 26.23 -4.89 -29.61
CA ARG A 248 26.30 -4.49 -28.18
C ARG A 248 25.49 -5.45 -27.33
N LYS A 249 25.86 -5.55 -26.08
CA LYS A 249 25.10 -6.30 -25.09
C LYS A 249 24.42 -5.34 -24.11
N VAL A 250 23.16 -5.62 -23.82
CA VAL A 250 22.35 -4.87 -22.87
C VAL A 250 22.09 -5.75 -21.65
N VAL A 251 22.47 -5.29 -20.47
CA VAL A 251 22.19 -5.97 -19.21
C VAL A 251 20.86 -5.50 -18.66
N LEU A 252 19.89 -6.42 -18.58
CA LEU A 252 18.59 -6.21 -17.97
C LEU A 252 18.60 -6.77 -16.56
N THR A 253 18.23 -5.95 -15.58
CA THR A 253 18.04 -6.40 -14.19
C THR A 253 16.85 -5.74 -13.54
N MET A 254 16.26 -6.41 -12.53
CA MET A 254 15.15 -5.92 -11.75
C MET A 254 15.55 -5.75 -10.29
N LEU A 255 15.36 -4.54 -9.75
CA LEU A 255 15.87 -4.10 -8.46
C LEU A 255 14.80 -3.38 -7.65
N ASN A 256 15.03 -3.18 -6.37
CA ASN A 256 14.26 -2.22 -5.57
C ASN A 256 14.94 -0.83 -5.57
N ASN A 257 14.27 0.16 -4.97
CA ASN A 257 14.76 1.53 -4.92
C ASN A 257 16.14 1.69 -4.26
N LEU A 258 16.43 0.90 -3.22
CA LEU A 258 17.72 0.95 -2.51
C LEU A 258 18.82 0.28 -3.32
N GLU A 259 18.49 -0.85 -3.96
CA GLU A 259 19.43 -1.59 -4.82
C GLU A 259 19.76 -0.81 -6.08
N MET A 260 18.83 0.02 -6.57
CA MET A 260 19.04 0.88 -7.74
C MET A 260 20.17 1.89 -7.53
N LYS A 261 20.18 2.58 -6.38
CA LYS A 261 21.27 3.53 -6.04
C LYS A 261 22.63 2.83 -6.00
N ARG A 262 22.67 1.62 -5.42
CA ARG A 262 23.90 0.81 -5.41
C ARG A 262 24.32 0.35 -6.80
N LEU A 263 23.35 0.06 -7.67
CA LEU A 263 23.64 -0.27 -9.07
C LEU A 263 24.27 0.93 -9.80
N GLU A 264 23.76 2.14 -9.60
CA GLU A 264 24.32 3.37 -10.18
C GLU A 264 25.80 3.53 -9.80
N GLU A 265 26.13 3.37 -8.53
CA GLU A 265 27.52 3.44 -8.05
C GLU A 265 28.40 2.33 -8.65
N LEU A 266 27.88 1.10 -8.78
CA LEU A 266 28.60 -0.01 -9.36
C LEU A 266 28.87 0.21 -10.86
N ILE A 267 27.88 0.68 -11.60
CA ILE A 267 28.03 0.97 -13.03
C ILE A 267 29.06 2.07 -13.23
N TYR A 268 28.95 3.18 -12.49
CA TYR A 268 29.90 4.28 -12.61
C TYR A 268 31.34 3.87 -12.34
N ASN A 269 31.57 2.97 -11.37
CA ASN A 269 32.90 2.46 -11.03
C ASN A 269 33.46 1.48 -12.07
N ILE A 270 32.60 0.78 -12.83
CA ILE A 270 33.03 -0.21 -13.84
C ILE A 270 33.18 0.44 -15.21
N ASP A 271 32.21 1.26 -15.59
CA ASP A 271 32.14 1.93 -16.89
C ASP A 271 31.42 3.28 -16.72
N PRO A 272 32.17 4.37 -16.53
CA PRO A 272 31.59 5.72 -16.38
C PRO A 272 30.82 6.19 -17.62
N ASP A 273 31.11 5.63 -18.81
CA ASP A 273 30.47 5.98 -20.07
C ASP A 273 29.26 5.08 -20.40
N ALA A 274 28.87 4.18 -19.48
CA ALA A 274 27.74 3.32 -19.66
C ALA A 274 26.42 4.09 -19.76
N PHE A 275 25.61 3.76 -20.78
CA PHE A 275 24.27 4.33 -20.91
C PHE A 275 23.25 3.46 -20.17
N THR A 276 22.59 4.05 -19.19
CA THR A 276 21.66 3.32 -18.34
C THR A 276 20.26 3.92 -18.42
N ILE A 277 19.26 3.08 -18.72
CA ILE A 277 17.83 3.45 -18.70
C ILE A 277 17.22 2.83 -17.45
N MET A 278 16.60 3.66 -16.63
CA MET A 278 15.89 3.22 -15.42
C MET A 278 14.41 3.49 -15.53
N GLY A 279 13.60 2.44 -15.37
CA GLY A 279 12.14 2.53 -15.38
C GLY A 279 11.55 2.15 -14.04
N SER A 280 10.46 2.80 -13.65
CA SER A 280 9.67 2.48 -12.44
C SER A 280 8.28 1.94 -12.83
N GLY A 281 7.59 1.33 -11.85
CA GLY A 281 6.21 0.87 -12.05
C GLY A 281 6.06 -0.52 -12.65
N PHE A 282 7.12 -1.36 -12.67
CA PHE A 282 7.03 -2.73 -13.16
C PHE A 282 6.51 -3.70 -12.10
N HIS A 283 5.54 -4.54 -12.50
CA HIS A 283 5.07 -5.64 -11.69
C HIS A 283 5.77 -6.93 -12.11
N VAL A 284 6.69 -7.41 -11.25
CA VAL A 284 7.52 -8.57 -11.55
C VAL A 284 7.05 -9.78 -10.78
N LEU A 285 6.75 -10.86 -11.48
CA LEU A 285 6.40 -12.16 -10.94
C LEU A 285 7.48 -13.18 -11.31
N GLY A 286 7.92 -14.00 -10.38
CA GLY A 286 8.89 -15.05 -10.66
C GLY A 286 9.82 -15.38 -9.50
N GLN A 287 10.79 -16.28 -9.75
CA GLN A 287 11.81 -16.63 -8.76
C GLN A 287 12.66 -15.41 -8.41
N GLY A 288 12.86 -15.20 -7.10
CA GLY A 288 13.58 -14.00 -6.62
C GLY A 288 12.67 -12.79 -6.31
N PHE A 289 11.44 -12.78 -6.80
CA PHE A 289 10.45 -11.71 -6.62
C PHE A 289 9.17 -12.18 -5.92
N SER A 290 8.16 -11.31 -5.79
CA SER A 290 6.92 -11.66 -5.09
C SER A 290 6.19 -12.80 -5.81
N LYS A 291 5.76 -13.81 -5.05
CA LYS A 291 4.77 -14.78 -5.54
C LYS A 291 3.43 -14.06 -5.69
N ARG A 292 2.63 -14.48 -6.70
CA ARG A 292 1.26 -13.99 -6.89
C ARG A 292 0.50 -14.07 -5.57
N LYS A 293 0.03 -12.91 -5.07
CA LYS A 293 -0.96 -12.90 -3.98
C LYS A 293 -2.26 -13.47 -4.57
N VAL A 294 -2.72 -14.60 -4.06
CA VAL A 294 -4.06 -15.11 -4.33
C VAL A 294 -4.95 -14.48 -3.27
N TYR A 295 -5.75 -13.53 -3.69
CA TYR A 295 -6.77 -12.90 -2.86
C TYR A 295 -7.99 -13.80 -2.72
#